data_9d88facba487a2d618a48522e95eda72
#
_entry.id   9d88facba487a2d618a48522e95eda72
#
_cell.length_a   1.000
_cell.length_b   1.000
_cell.length_c   1.000
_cell.angle_alpha   90.00
_cell.angle_beta   90.00
_cell.angle_gamma   90.00
#
_symmetry.space_group_name_H-M   'P 1'
#
loop_
_entity.id
_entity.type
_entity.pdbx_description
1 polymer ?
#
loop_
_entity_poly.entity_id
_entity_poly.type
_entity_poly.pdbx_seq_one_letter_code
_entity_poly.pdbx_strand_id
1 'polypeptide(L)'
;MELQAKTGAAVTVSDDVFGAPYNETLVHQVVNAYMAGARSGNSAQKTRSQVRGGGAKPWRQKGTGRARAGTIRSPIWKGGGVTFASSRRDYSQKVNKKMYRAAMRSVFSELARSGRLTVVDSIPVSSPKSKELRTALNDWDMSDALIIDAGVNDNLHLAGRNFPHVSTTDVDGINPWNMLRHQNVVMTSEAVKKVEERLS
;
A
#
# COMPACT_ATOMS: atom_id res chain seq x y z
N MET A 1 -9.47 20.29 -18.23
CA MET A 1 -10.73 19.54 -18.39
C MET A 1 -11.68 19.84 -17.23
N GLU A 2 -12.98 19.52 -17.37
CA GLU A 2 -13.95 19.69 -16.30
C GLU A 2 -14.31 18.32 -15.72
N LEU A 3 -14.20 18.17 -14.41
CA LEU A 3 -14.68 17.00 -13.67
C LEU A 3 -16.09 17.32 -13.17
N GLN A 4 -17.07 16.51 -13.58
CA GLN A 4 -18.43 16.65 -13.10
C GLN A 4 -18.50 16.23 -11.63
N ALA A 5 -18.98 17.13 -10.78
CA ALA A 5 -19.27 16.82 -9.40
C ALA A 5 -20.64 16.13 -9.28
N LYS A 6 -20.75 15.10 -8.44
CA LYS A 6 -22.03 14.43 -8.15
C LYS A 6 -22.92 15.31 -7.24
N THR A 7 -22.25 16.11 -6.39
CA THR A 7 -22.90 17.13 -5.56
C THR A 7 -22.12 18.44 -5.71
N GLY A 8 -22.75 19.49 -6.26
CA GLY A 8 -22.16 20.82 -6.40
C GLY A 8 -21.78 21.19 -7.84
N ALA A 9 -20.88 22.18 -7.96
CA ALA A 9 -20.44 22.70 -9.25
C ALA A 9 -19.30 21.86 -9.84
N ALA A 10 -19.24 21.78 -11.17
CA ALA A 10 -18.13 21.15 -11.87
C ALA A 10 -16.81 21.81 -11.50
N VAL A 11 -15.77 21.02 -11.27
CA VAL A 11 -14.43 21.52 -10.92
C VAL A 11 -13.56 21.52 -12.16
N THR A 12 -13.03 22.69 -12.51
CA THR A 12 -12.05 22.83 -13.59
C THR A 12 -10.67 22.42 -13.10
N VAL A 13 -10.05 21.48 -13.80
CA VAL A 13 -8.74 20.91 -13.44
C VAL A 13 -7.77 20.92 -14.62
N SER A 14 -6.47 20.90 -14.33
CA SER A 14 -5.42 20.88 -15.33
C SER A 14 -5.39 19.55 -16.11
N ASP A 15 -5.25 19.66 -17.43
CA ASP A 15 -5.08 18.51 -18.30
C ASP A 15 -3.75 17.79 -18.09
N ASP A 16 -2.73 18.48 -17.57
CA ASP A 16 -1.42 17.88 -17.24
C ASP A 16 -1.52 16.83 -16.13
N VAL A 17 -2.50 16.97 -15.23
CA VAL A 17 -2.68 16.07 -14.08
C VAL A 17 -3.76 15.02 -14.33
N PHE A 18 -4.89 15.41 -14.94
CA PHE A 18 -6.06 14.53 -15.12
C PHE A 18 -6.30 14.12 -16.58
N GLY A 19 -5.52 14.65 -17.53
CA GLY A 19 -5.58 14.32 -18.96
C GLY A 19 -4.37 13.55 -19.48
N ALA A 20 -3.44 13.14 -18.63
CA ALA A 20 -2.21 12.46 -19.03
C ALA A 20 -2.48 11.09 -19.70
N PRO A 21 -1.62 10.66 -20.64
CA PRO A 21 -1.73 9.34 -21.25
C PRO A 21 -1.48 8.23 -20.22
N TYR A 22 -2.20 7.12 -20.33
CA TYR A 22 -2.02 5.99 -19.44
C TYR A 22 -0.73 5.22 -19.72
N ASN A 23 0.12 5.08 -18.71
CA ASN A 23 1.37 4.32 -18.78
C ASN A 23 1.33 3.15 -17.79
N GLU A 24 0.82 2.00 -18.26
CA GLU A 24 0.64 0.79 -17.46
C GLU A 24 1.94 0.28 -16.84
N THR A 25 3.03 0.26 -17.60
CA THR A 25 4.32 -0.26 -17.13
C THR A 25 4.88 0.56 -15.97
N LEU A 26 4.76 1.88 -16.05
CA LEU A 26 5.20 2.78 -14.99
C LEU A 26 4.33 2.63 -13.73
N VAL A 27 3.03 2.56 -13.90
CA VAL A 27 2.07 2.35 -12.80
C VAL A 27 2.34 1.03 -12.11
N HIS A 28 2.50 -0.06 -12.86
CA HIS A 28 2.84 -1.39 -12.34
C HIS A 28 4.15 -1.39 -11.54
N GLN A 29 5.19 -0.73 -12.04
CA GLN A 29 6.47 -0.62 -11.34
C GLN A 29 6.32 0.10 -10.00
N VAL A 30 5.58 1.21 -9.96
CA VAL A 30 5.36 2.00 -8.73
C VAL A 30 4.52 1.23 -7.71
N VAL A 31 3.46 0.54 -8.16
CA VAL A 31 2.62 -0.31 -7.29
C VAL A 31 3.43 -1.45 -6.69
N ASN A 32 4.25 -2.14 -7.50
CA ASN A 32 5.10 -3.22 -7.01
C ASN A 32 6.13 -2.72 -5.99
N ALA A 33 6.74 -1.55 -6.22
CA ALA A 33 7.66 -0.94 -5.26
C ALA A 33 6.96 -0.59 -3.95
N TYR A 34 5.74 -0.06 -4.01
CA TYR A 34 4.92 0.24 -2.83
C TYR A 34 4.59 -1.03 -2.04
N MET A 35 4.09 -2.07 -2.69
CA MET A 35 3.77 -3.34 -2.04
C MET A 35 5.02 -4.04 -1.47
N ALA A 36 6.15 -3.95 -2.17
CA ALA A 36 7.41 -4.49 -1.67
C ALA A 36 7.86 -3.77 -0.39
N GLY A 37 7.76 -2.43 -0.35
CA GLY A 37 8.09 -1.63 0.84
C GLY A 37 7.20 -1.92 2.06
N ALA A 38 5.96 -2.36 1.86
CA ALA A 38 5.05 -2.73 2.93
C ALA A 38 5.40 -4.07 3.62
N ARG A 39 6.33 -4.87 3.05
CA ARG A 39 6.75 -6.15 3.64
C ARG A 39 7.66 -5.93 4.84
N SER A 40 7.31 -6.48 5.99
CA SER A 40 8.08 -6.32 7.23
C SER A 40 9.47 -7.00 7.21
N GLY A 41 9.68 -8.02 6.39
CA GLY A 41 10.96 -8.69 6.21
C GLY A 41 11.59 -9.31 7.48
N ASN A 42 10.79 -9.57 8.53
CA ASN A 42 11.26 -9.98 9.86
C ASN A 42 11.49 -11.48 10.00
N SER A 43 11.22 -12.28 8.98
CA SER A 43 11.46 -13.73 8.99
C SER A 43 12.96 -14.01 9.13
N ALA A 44 13.34 -14.77 10.16
CA ALA A 44 14.73 -15.14 10.41
C ALA A 44 14.84 -16.56 10.98
N GLN A 45 15.88 -17.26 10.56
CA GLN A 45 16.26 -18.58 11.04
C GLN A 45 17.69 -18.53 11.54
N LYS A 46 18.05 -19.42 12.45
CA LYS A 46 19.41 -19.47 12.99
C LYS A 46 20.32 -20.35 12.12
N THR A 47 21.45 -19.79 11.70
CA THR A 47 22.56 -20.55 11.11
C THR A 47 23.27 -21.40 12.18
N ARG A 48 24.11 -22.33 11.76
CA ARG A 48 24.87 -23.18 12.70
C ARG A 48 25.74 -22.37 13.68
N SER A 49 26.15 -21.16 13.35
CA SER A 49 26.93 -20.30 14.24
C SER A 49 26.07 -19.61 15.29
N GLN A 50 24.81 -19.37 15.01
CA GLN A 50 23.84 -18.67 15.88
C GLN A 50 23.07 -19.62 16.83
N VAL A 51 23.06 -20.92 16.56
CA VAL A 51 22.46 -21.91 17.45
C VAL A 51 23.33 -22.06 18.69
N ARG A 52 22.72 -22.10 19.90
CA ARG A 52 23.42 -22.32 21.15
C ARG A 52 24.02 -23.75 21.22
N GLY A 53 25.17 -23.91 21.81
CA GLY A 53 25.86 -25.21 21.98
C GLY A 53 27.02 -25.36 20.99
N GLY A 54 27.59 -26.54 20.86
CA GLY A 54 28.79 -26.84 20.05
C GLY A 54 30.06 -26.36 20.73
N GLY A 55 31.11 -26.09 19.97
CA GLY A 55 32.45 -25.74 20.50
C GLY A 55 33.37 -26.93 20.62
N ALA A 56 32.94 -28.01 21.24
CA ALA A 56 33.69 -29.27 21.27
C ALA A 56 33.33 -30.17 20.10
N LYS A 57 34.31 -30.87 19.54
CA LYS A 57 34.12 -31.93 18.54
C LYS A 57 33.44 -33.12 19.21
N PRO A 58 32.31 -33.68 18.69
CA PRO A 58 31.55 -34.74 19.34
C PRO A 58 32.34 -36.01 19.59
N TRP A 59 33.23 -36.38 18.67
CA TRP A 59 34.16 -37.51 18.79
C TRP A 59 35.40 -37.32 17.91
N ARG A 60 36.43 -38.16 18.14
CA ARG A 60 37.66 -38.14 17.36
C ARG A 60 37.43 -38.43 15.88
N GLN A 61 38.35 -37.98 15.02
CA GLN A 61 38.22 -38.01 13.56
C GLN A 61 38.17 -39.42 12.95
N LYS A 62 38.84 -40.39 13.58
CA LYS A 62 38.97 -41.80 13.13
C LYS A 62 38.84 -42.75 14.32
N GLY A 63 38.53 -44.06 14.07
CA GLY A 63 38.54 -45.12 15.08
C GLY A 63 37.29 -45.18 15.95
N THR A 64 36.13 -44.62 15.54
CA THR A 64 34.85 -44.70 16.26
C THR A 64 33.77 -45.46 15.51
N GLY A 65 34.02 -45.86 14.26
CA GLY A 65 32.98 -46.49 13.39
C GLY A 65 31.82 -45.60 13.02
N ARG A 66 31.82 -44.33 13.48
CA ARG A 66 30.76 -43.35 13.21
C ARG A 66 31.11 -42.41 12.07
N ALA A 67 30.10 -41.80 11.44
CA ALA A 67 30.32 -40.73 10.47
C ALA A 67 31.12 -39.55 11.11
N ARG A 68 31.97 -38.91 10.36
CA ARG A 68 32.76 -37.77 10.86
C ARG A 68 31.86 -36.59 11.19
N ALA A 69 32.00 -36.00 12.36
CA ALA A 69 31.26 -34.84 12.80
C ALA A 69 32.17 -33.78 13.41
N GLY A 70 32.06 -32.55 12.99
CA GLY A 70 32.81 -31.41 13.53
C GLY A 70 32.06 -30.66 14.63
N THR A 71 30.73 -30.68 14.60
CA THR A 71 29.89 -29.99 15.59
C THR A 71 28.51 -30.61 15.64
N ILE A 72 27.84 -30.54 16.78
CA ILE A 72 26.46 -30.94 16.98
C ILE A 72 25.46 -29.92 16.40
N ARG A 73 25.92 -28.71 16.02
CA ARG A 73 25.11 -27.66 15.43
C ARG A 73 24.97 -27.78 13.90
N SER A 74 25.59 -28.80 13.29
CA SER A 74 25.49 -29.02 11.84
C SER A 74 24.03 -29.15 11.41
N PRO A 75 23.67 -28.66 10.20
CA PRO A 75 22.29 -28.77 9.69
C PRO A 75 21.76 -30.19 9.57
N ILE A 76 22.63 -31.18 9.47
CA ILE A 76 22.25 -32.60 9.44
C ILE A 76 21.85 -33.15 10.82
N TRP A 77 22.10 -32.40 11.89
CA TRP A 77 21.77 -32.79 13.27
C TRP A 77 20.41 -32.24 13.66
N LYS A 78 19.63 -33.05 14.37
CA LYS A 78 18.36 -32.61 14.96
C LYS A 78 18.65 -31.50 15.99
N GLY A 79 18.04 -30.32 15.80
CA GLY A 79 18.34 -29.14 16.60
C GLY A 79 19.56 -28.34 16.15
N GLY A 80 20.21 -28.72 15.05
CA GLY A 80 21.25 -27.93 14.41
C GLY A 80 20.71 -26.68 13.68
N GLY A 81 21.62 -25.87 13.14
CA GLY A 81 21.24 -24.67 12.36
C GLY A 81 20.75 -25.02 10.97
N VAL A 82 20.04 -24.09 10.35
CA VAL A 82 19.59 -24.20 8.95
C VAL A 82 20.76 -23.92 8.00
N THR A 83 20.89 -24.71 6.92
CA THR A 83 22.01 -24.58 5.96
C THR A 83 21.99 -23.23 5.26
N PHE A 84 20.82 -22.84 4.71
CA PHE A 84 20.58 -21.55 4.08
C PHE A 84 19.51 -20.80 4.87
N ALA A 85 19.89 -20.37 6.07
CA ALA A 85 18.98 -19.70 6.98
C ALA A 85 18.55 -18.34 6.41
N SER A 86 17.23 -18.11 6.37
CA SER A 86 16.70 -16.79 6.05
C SER A 86 17.18 -15.78 7.09
N SER A 87 17.56 -14.59 6.64
CA SER A 87 17.89 -13.46 7.50
C SER A 87 16.88 -12.32 7.29
N ARG A 88 16.76 -11.46 8.29
CA ARG A 88 15.98 -10.23 8.15
C ARG A 88 16.52 -9.43 6.97
N ARG A 89 15.63 -8.94 6.11
CA ARG A 89 16.00 -8.14 4.94
C ARG A 89 14.98 -7.05 4.67
N ASP A 90 15.45 -5.98 4.09
CA ASP A 90 14.62 -4.90 3.56
C ASP A 90 14.18 -5.27 2.14
N TYR A 91 12.89 -5.08 1.85
CA TYR A 91 12.29 -5.29 0.54
C TYR A 91 11.98 -3.99 -0.18
N SER A 92 12.26 -2.83 0.43
CA SER A 92 11.98 -1.54 -0.18
C SER A 92 12.69 -1.38 -1.53
N GLN A 93 11.98 -0.76 -2.47
CA GLN A 93 12.51 -0.45 -3.79
C GLN A 93 12.45 1.07 -4.00
N LYS A 94 13.58 1.66 -4.36
CA LYS A 94 13.65 3.09 -4.62
C LYS A 94 12.95 3.43 -5.94
N VAL A 95 11.99 4.37 -5.87
CA VAL A 95 11.35 4.98 -7.04
C VAL A 95 11.75 6.45 -7.10
N ASN A 96 12.10 6.95 -8.29
CA ASN A 96 12.41 8.36 -8.48
C ASN A 96 11.15 9.22 -8.30
N LYS A 97 11.27 10.39 -7.66
CA LYS A 97 10.13 11.29 -7.41
C LYS A 97 9.37 11.67 -8.69
N LYS A 98 10.09 11.93 -9.80
CA LYS A 98 9.46 12.24 -11.10
C LYS A 98 8.66 11.05 -11.66
N MET A 99 9.17 9.81 -11.51
CA MET A 99 8.45 8.59 -11.92
C MET A 99 7.18 8.40 -11.08
N TYR A 100 7.27 8.60 -9.77
CA TYR A 100 6.11 8.50 -8.87
C TYR A 100 5.02 9.51 -9.25
N ARG A 101 5.39 10.79 -9.45
CA ARG A 101 4.43 11.84 -9.87
C ARG A 101 3.79 11.50 -11.22
N ALA A 102 4.58 11.07 -12.20
CA ALA A 102 4.06 10.68 -13.51
C ALA A 102 3.12 9.48 -13.43
N ALA A 103 3.42 8.48 -12.59
CA ALA A 103 2.52 7.36 -12.32
C ALA A 103 1.21 7.80 -11.69
N MET A 104 1.26 8.71 -10.70
CA MET A 104 0.05 9.25 -10.05
C MET A 104 -0.81 10.04 -11.04
N ARG A 105 -0.22 10.90 -11.88
CA ARG A 105 -0.97 11.59 -12.95
C ARG A 105 -1.65 10.59 -13.90
N SER A 106 -0.93 9.55 -14.31
CA SER A 106 -1.46 8.49 -15.16
C SER A 106 -2.64 7.75 -14.51
N VAL A 107 -2.57 7.45 -13.20
CA VAL A 107 -3.65 6.80 -12.46
C VAL A 107 -4.88 7.71 -12.34
N PHE A 108 -4.70 8.98 -11.93
CA PHE A 108 -5.82 9.92 -11.82
C PHE A 108 -6.50 10.15 -13.17
N SER A 109 -5.74 10.28 -14.24
CA SER A 109 -6.26 10.46 -15.59
C SER A 109 -7.08 9.26 -16.05
N GLU A 110 -6.62 8.05 -15.73
CA GLU A 110 -7.36 6.83 -16.09
C GLU A 110 -8.63 6.66 -15.25
N LEU A 111 -8.59 6.97 -13.96
CA LEU A 111 -9.77 6.97 -13.09
C LEU A 111 -10.82 7.98 -13.58
N ALA A 112 -10.41 9.17 -14.01
CA ALA A 112 -11.31 10.17 -14.59
C ALA A 112 -11.91 9.68 -15.92
N ARG A 113 -11.07 9.11 -16.82
CA ARG A 113 -11.49 8.59 -18.12
C ARG A 113 -12.45 7.41 -18.02
N SER A 114 -12.25 6.53 -17.05
CA SER A 114 -13.08 5.36 -16.80
C SER A 114 -14.35 5.69 -15.99
N GLY A 115 -14.56 6.95 -15.58
CA GLY A 115 -15.71 7.36 -14.77
C GLY A 115 -15.69 6.84 -13.32
N ARG A 116 -14.54 6.34 -12.85
CA ARG A 116 -14.35 5.84 -11.48
C ARG A 116 -14.00 6.95 -10.48
N LEU A 117 -13.63 8.13 -10.95
CA LEU A 117 -13.36 9.30 -10.12
C LEU A 117 -14.63 10.15 -10.01
N THR A 118 -15.10 10.30 -8.78
CA THR A 118 -16.27 11.13 -8.44
C THR A 118 -15.85 12.28 -7.55
N VAL A 119 -16.26 13.48 -7.91
CA VAL A 119 -16.00 14.68 -7.11
C VAL A 119 -17.27 15.03 -6.31
N VAL A 120 -17.11 15.43 -5.05
CA VAL A 120 -18.17 15.90 -4.16
C VAL A 120 -17.71 17.20 -3.47
N ASP A 121 -18.63 18.09 -3.14
CA ASP A 121 -18.24 19.32 -2.44
C ASP A 121 -17.81 19.04 -1.01
N SER A 122 -18.58 18.22 -0.31
CA SER A 122 -18.26 17.81 1.07
C SER A 122 -18.80 16.41 1.35
N ILE A 123 -18.21 15.75 2.33
CA ILE A 123 -18.64 14.44 2.80
C ILE A 123 -19.61 14.66 3.97
N PRO A 124 -20.88 14.23 3.88
CA PRO A 124 -21.92 14.51 4.87
C PRO A 124 -21.79 13.59 6.10
N VAL A 125 -20.65 13.68 6.80
CA VAL A 125 -20.35 12.92 8.03
C VAL A 125 -19.99 13.92 9.12
N SER A 126 -20.93 14.17 10.03
CA SER A 126 -20.74 15.08 11.17
C SER A 126 -20.35 14.36 12.45
N SER A 127 -20.68 13.08 12.58
CA SER A 127 -20.40 12.26 13.76
C SER A 127 -19.64 10.97 13.38
N PRO A 128 -18.95 10.31 14.33
CA PRO A 128 -18.18 9.08 14.06
C PRO A 128 -19.09 7.85 13.84
N LYS A 129 -20.34 8.07 13.41
CA LYS A 129 -21.32 7.00 13.20
C LYS A 129 -21.28 6.48 11.77
N SER A 130 -21.04 5.19 11.60
CA SER A 130 -21.03 4.51 10.32
C SER A 130 -22.38 4.60 9.55
N LYS A 131 -23.48 4.88 10.24
CA LYS A 131 -24.81 5.03 9.62
C LYS A 131 -24.85 6.22 8.64
N GLU A 132 -24.29 7.37 9.02
CA GLU A 132 -24.24 8.57 8.17
C GLU A 132 -23.47 8.28 6.88
N LEU A 133 -22.29 7.68 7.01
CA LEU A 133 -21.47 7.30 5.87
C LEU A 133 -22.16 6.26 4.98
N ARG A 134 -22.86 5.29 5.56
CA ARG A 134 -23.62 4.30 4.79
C ARG A 134 -24.71 4.96 3.95
N THR A 135 -25.44 5.92 4.52
CA THR A 135 -26.47 6.65 3.78
C THR A 135 -25.85 7.39 2.61
N ALA A 136 -24.78 8.13 2.81
CA ALA A 136 -24.07 8.83 1.73
C ALA A 136 -23.58 7.90 0.63
N LEU A 137 -22.97 6.74 0.99
CA LEU A 137 -22.51 5.75 0.02
C LEU A 137 -23.67 5.13 -0.78
N ASN A 138 -24.80 4.88 -0.14
CA ASN A 138 -26.00 4.38 -0.83
C ASN A 138 -26.57 5.42 -1.79
N ASP A 139 -26.61 6.69 -1.39
CA ASP A 139 -27.08 7.80 -2.25
C ASP A 139 -26.15 7.99 -3.46
N TRP A 140 -24.87 7.65 -3.30
CA TRP A 140 -23.89 7.67 -4.39
C TRP A 140 -23.84 6.37 -5.20
N ASP A 141 -24.57 5.32 -4.80
CA ASP A 141 -24.55 3.98 -5.40
C ASP A 141 -23.15 3.36 -5.44
N MET A 142 -22.44 3.47 -4.32
CA MET A 142 -21.04 3.01 -4.19
C MET A 142 -20.89 2.04 -3.02
N SER A 143 -20.58 0.78 -3.32
CA SER A 143 -20.32 -0.26 -2.32
C SER A 143 -18.83 -0.41 -1.98
N ASP A 144 -17.94 -0.11 -2.94
CA ASP A 144 -16.48 -0.16 -2.81
C ASP A 144 -15.89 1.19 -3.21
N ALA A 145 -15.37 1.93 -2.23
CA ALA A 145 -14.91 3.30 -2.44
C ALA A 145 -13.67 3.66 -1.61
N LEU A 146 -12.76 4.39 -2.24
CA LEU A 146 -11.73 5.17 -1.56
C LEU A 146 -12.20 6.61 -1.43
N ILE A 147 -12.33 7.09 -0.21
CA ILE A 147 -12.75 8.46 0.09
C ILE A 147 -11.51 9.30 0.44
N ILE A 148 -11.30 10.38 -0.30
CA ILE A 148 -10.14 11.27 -0.14
C ILE A 148 -10.66 12.65 0.26
N ASP A 149 -10.29 13.07 1.46
CA ASP A 149 -10.61 14.40 1.96
C ASP A 149 -9.38 15.32 1.94
N ALA A 150 -9.62 16.62 1.95
CA ALA A 150 -8.56 17.63 1.91
C ALA A 150 -7.66 17.64 3.14
N GLY A 151 -8.15 17.15 4.28
CA GLY A 151 -7.41 17.07 5.54
C GLY A 151 -7.86 15.88 6.38
N VAL A 152 -7.18 15.67 7.51
CA VAL A 152 -7.52 14.61 8.45
C VAL A 152 -8.90 14.91 9.06
N ASN A 153 -9.86 14.01 8.83
CA ASN A 153 -11.19 14.06 9.42
C ASN A 153 -11.41 12.82 10.29
N ASP A 154 -11.24 12.98 11.59
CA ASP A 154 -11.33 11.86 12.54
C ASP A 154 -12.71 11.21 12.54
N ASN A 155 -13.78 11.99 12.40
CA ASN A 155 -15.15 11.46 12.35
C ASN A 155 -15.34 10.58 11.10
N LEU A 156 -14.85 11.03 9.94
CA LEU A 156 -14.91 10.27 8.71
C LEU A 156 -14.08 8.98 8.82
N HIS A 157 -12.88 9.05 9.38
CA HIS A 157 -12.02 7.88 9.58
C HIS A 157 -12.69 6.86 10.50
N LEU A 158 -13.24 7.30 11.65
CA LEU A 158 -13.94 6.43 12.59
C LEU A 158 -15.22 5.82 11.98
N ALA A 159 -15.96 6.59 11.19
CA ALA A 159 -17.16 6.11 10.51
C ALA A 159 -16.82 5.06 9.41
N GLY A 160 -15.70 5.25 8.70
CA GLY A 160 -15.28 4.41 7.58
C GLY A 160 -14.63 3.08 7.97
N ARG A 161 -13.89 3.03 9.10
CA ARG A 161 -13.07 1.86 9.47
C ARG A 161 -13.84 0.55 9.65
N ASN A 162 -15.16 0.62 9.87
CA ASN A 162 -16.01 -0.57 10.04
C ASN A 162 -16.43 -1.21 8.71
N PHE A 163 -16.24 -0.53 7.58
CA PHE A 163 -16.59 -1.04 6.27
C PHE A 163 -15.37 -1.72 5.62
N PRO A 164 -15.44 -3.01 5.27
CA PRO A 164 -14.30 -3.75 4.71
C PRO A 164 -13.92 -3.26 3.29
N HIS A 165 -14.85 -2.67 2.55
CA HIS A 165 -14.66 -2.19 1.18
C HIS A 165 -14.58 -0.67 1.07
N VAL A 166 -14.47 0.04 2.19
CA VAL A 166 -14.32 1.50 2.20
C VAL A 166 -13.02 1.86 2.90
N SER A 167 -12.23 2.69 2.25
CA SER A 167 -11.03 3.28 2.84
C SER A 167 -11.15 4.80 2.84
N THR A 168 -10.70 5.43 3.90
CA THR A 168 -10.67 6.89 4.03
C THR A 168 -9.22 7.34 4.16
N THR A 169 -8.84 8.39 3.46
CA THR A 169 -7.49 8.95 3.51
C THR A 169 -7.53 10.46 3.25
N ASP A 170 -6.50 11.13 3.67
CA ASP A 170 -6.21 12.51 3.29
C ASP A 170 -5.36 12.58 2.01
N VAL A 171 -5.12 13.77 1.50
CA VAL A 171 -4.31 13.99 0.28
C VAL A 171 -2.87 13.49 0.47
N ASP A 172 -2.31 13.56 1.69
CA ASP A 172 -0.94 13.12 1.96
C ASP A 172 -0.81 11.60 2.01
N GLY A 173 -1.85 10.91 2.44
CA GLY A 173 -1.93 9.46 2.52
C GLY A 173 -2.27 8.76 1.20
N ILE A 174 -2.50 9.49 0.11
CA ILE A 174 -2.80 8.90 -1.18
C ILE A 174 -1.64 8.04 -1.67
N ASN A 175 -1.97 6.81 -2.06
CA ASN A 175 -1.01 5.88 -2.65
C ASN A 175 -1.62 5.15 -3.85
N PRO A 176 -0.79 4.73 -4.83
CA PRO A 176 -1.27 4.12 -6.07
C PRO A 176 -2.00 2.79 -5.85
N TRP A 177 -1.64 2.05 -4.80
CA TRP A 177 -2.27 0.78 -4.46
C TRP A 177 -3.75 0.97 -4.06
N ASN A 178 -4.05 1.89 -3.13
CA ASN A 178 -5.42 2.12 -2.68
C ASN A 178 -6.30 2.65 -3.80
N MET A 179 -5.76 3.53 -4.66
CA MET A 179 -6.51 4.10 -5.79
C MET A 179 -6.93 3.03 -6.81
N LEU A 180 -6.07 2.05 -7.06
CA LEU A 180 -6.37 0.98 -8.02
C LEU A 180 -7.21 -0.15 -7.42
N ARG A 181 -7.06 -0.39 -6.11
CA ARG A 181 -7.76 -1.46 -5.40
C ARG A 181 -9.27 -1.24 -5.36
N HIS A 182 -9.70 0.00 -5.08
CA HIS A 182 -11.12 0.33 -4.95
C HIS A 182 -11.77 0.55 -6.31
N GLN A 183 -13.05 0.18 -6.45
CA GLN A 183 -13.80 0.37 -7.69
C GLN A 183 -14.05 1.86 -7.96
N ASN A 184 -14.35 2.63 -6.92
CA ASN A 184 -14.63 4.06 -7.02
C ASN A 184 -13.66 4.86 -6.14
N VAL A 185 -13.32 6.06 -6.60
CA VAL A 185 -12.56 7.05 -5.85
C VAL A 185 -13.39 8.31 -5.71
N VAL A 186 -13.71 8.67 -4.47
CA VAL A 186 -14.47 9.87 -4.15
C VAL A 186 -13.52 10.92 -3.58
N MET A 187 -13.53 12.11 -4.13
CA MET A 187 -12.68 13.22 -3.67
C MET A 187 -13.50 14.45 -3.37
N THR A 188 -13.16 15.17 -2.31
CA THR A 188 -13.71 16.51 -2.09
C THR A 188 -13.12 17.51 -3.09
N SER A 189 -13.87 18.56 -3.44
CA SER A 189 -13.43 19.61 -4.37
C SER A 189 -12.11 20.28 -3.91
N GLU A 190 -11.93 20.43 -2.60
CA GLU A 190 -10.68 20.91 -2.00
C GLU A 190 -9.52 19.91 -2.14
N ALA A 191 -9.80 18.61 -1.98
CA ALA A 191 -8.79 17.56 -2.15
C ALA A 191 -8.28 17.51 -3.59
N VAL A 192 -9.16 17.70 -4.58
CA VAL A 192 -8.77 17.76 -6.00
C VAL A 192 -7.76 18.89 -6.24
N LYS A 193 -8.02 20.10 -5.73
CA LYS A 193 -7.10 21.24 -5.86
C LYS A 193 -5.74 20.98 -5.22
N LYS A 194 -5.71 20.41 -4.02
CA LYS A 194 -4.47 20.02 -3.33
C LYS A 194 -3.66 18.97 -4.10
N VAL A 195 -4.34 17.99 -4.69
CA VAL A 195 -3.69 16.98 -5.53
C VAL A 195 -3.11 17.59 -6.78
N GLU A 196 -3.81 18.53 -7.41
CA GLU A 196 -3.33 19.28 -8.57
C GLU A 196 -2.05 20.04 -8.25
N GLU A 197 -2.02 20.83 -7.17
CA GLU A 197 -0.83 21.55 -6.69
C GLU A 197 0.37 20.61 -6.42
N ARG A 198 0.11 19.44 -5.83
CA ARG A 198 1.16 18.47 -5.49
C ARG A 198 1.76 17.77 -6.71
N LEU A 199 0.97 17.58 -7.76
CA LEU A 199 1.35 16.84 -8.96
C LEU A 199 1.78 17.76 -10.13
N SER A 200 1.55 19.02 -10.06
CA SER A 200 2.02 20.03 -11.03
C SER A 200 3.52 20.11 -11.22
#